data_52faadd04d08725a1f8c8f1ae85a8ad8
#
_entry.id   52faadd04d08725a1f8c8f1ae85a8ad8
#
_cell.length_a   1.000
_cell.length_b   1.000
_cell.length_c   1.000
_cell.angle_alpha   90.00
_cell.angle_beta   90.00
_cell.angle_gamma   90.00
#
_symmetry.space_group_name_H-M   'P 1'
#
loop_
_entity.id
_entity.type
_entity.pdbx_description
1 polymer ?
#
loop_
_entity_poly.entity_id
_entity_poly.type
_entity_poly.pdbx_seq_one_letter_code
_entity_poly.pdbx_strand_id
1 'polypeptide(L)'
;MEHEKKKPVLCDMLGIEFPIIMAPMFLVSNEKMVIEAIKAGITGAIPALNYRDTDGLRTAIRLIKSEVKGPFGINLIVNKSNFLYKEQLQVCCEEKIDFIITSLGSPEETIREAHKAGVKVFCDVTDVNYAKKVESLGADAVIAVNKEAGGHAGNIPFTELIPQLVKAVSIPVISAGGVGTGQQINQMLILGAEGLSMGSIFIASTEAGVSQEYKQACVDYGAKDIVMTTKLSGTPCSVINTPYVQKIGTKQNWLERLLNKNKRLKKWVKALVFFKGMKSLQKAAFSSTYKTVWCAGPSIEYVNAIRPIKEIVQQLKDEYNAS
;
A
#
# COMPACT_ATOMS: atom_id res chain seq x y z
N MET A 1 31.99 -15.16 -13.28
CA MET A 1 31.15 -14.33 -14.16
C MET A 1 30.10 -13.70 -13.27
N GLU A 2 30.25 -12.42 -12.96
CA GLU A 2 29.15 -11.66 -12.34
C GLU A 2 27.99 -11.69 -13.32
N HIS A 3 26.92 -12.39 -12.99
CA HIS A 3 25.66 -12.27 -13.70
C HIS A 3 25.16 -10.85 -13.44
N GLU A 4 25.27 -9.99 -14.43
CA GLU A 4 24.66 -8.66 -14.42
C GLU A 4 23.17 -8.84 -14.07
N LYS A 5 22.76 -8.38 -12.88
CA LYS A 5 21.36 -8.54 -12.44
C LYS A 5 20.46 -7.77 -13.42
N LYS A 6 19.50 -8.45 -14.04
CA LYS A 6 18.54 -7.81 -14.95
C LYS A 6 17.87 -6.65 -14.23
N LYS A 7 17.87 -5.47 -14.85
CA LYS A 7 17.17 -4.31 -14.31
C LYS A 7 15.65 -4.57 -14.31
N PRO A 8 14.98 -4.46 -13.15
CA PRO A 8 13.53 -4.69 -13.08
C PRO A 8 12.73 -3.68 -13.91
N VAL A 9 11.66 -4.14 -14.55
CA VAL A 9 10.83 -3.32 -15.46
C VAL A 9 10.26 -2.08 -14.79
N LEU A 10 9.94 -2.15 -13.50
CA LEU A 10 9.46 -0.99 -12.73
C LEU A 10 10.44 0.19 -12.78
N CYS A 11 11.76 -0.07 -12.76
CA CYS A 11 12.78 0.97 -12.84
C CYS A 11 12.71 1.72 -14.17
N ASP A 12 12.58 0.99 -15.28
CA ASP A 12 12.50 1.61 -16.61
C ASP A 12 11.13 2.27 -16.83
N MET A 13 10.07 1.65 -16.35
CA MET A 13 8.71 2.15 -16.48
C MET A 13 8.51 3.51 -15.79
N LEU A 14 9.16 3.73 -14.65
CA LEU A 14 9.01 4.93 -13.84
C LEU A 14 10.27 5.84 -13.84
N GLY A 15 11.39 5.40 -14.39
CA GLY A 15 12.64 6.18 -14.35
C GLY A 15 13.24 6.29 -12.94
N ILE A 16 13.10 5.25 -12.12
CA ILE A 16 13.66 5.18 -10.75
C ILE A 16 14.91 4.32 -10.70
N GLU A 17 15.78 4.57 -9.70
CA GLU A 17 17.06 3.85 -9.56
C GLU A 17 16.86 2.45 -8.98
N PHE A 18 15.94 2.28 -8.04
CA PHE A 18 15.74 1.05 -7.29
C PHE A 18 14.25 0.64 -7.29
N PRO A 19 13.91 -0.64 -7.50
CA PRO A 19 12.56 -1.09 -7.91
C PRO A 19 11.55 -1.12 -6.75
N ILE A 20 11.46 -0.02 -6.00
CA ILE A 20 10.56 0.09 -4.84
C ILE A 20 9.56 1.23 -5.03
N ILE A 21 8.30 0.90 -4.78
CA ILE A 21 7.25 1.86 -4.45
C ILE A 21 7.09 1.86 -2.93
N MET A 22 7.35 2.96 -2.25
CA MET A 22 6.86 3.15 -0.89
C MET A 22 5.34 3.13 -0.93
N ALA A 23 4.75 2.08 -0.38
CA ALA A 23 3.32 1.78 -0.51
C ALA A 23 2.42 2.91 0.03
N PRO A 24 1.25 3.11 -0.57
CA PRO A 24 0.25 4.02 -0.03
C PRO A 24 -0.34 3.44 1.26
N MET A 25 -0.10 4.09 2.38
CA MET A 25 -0.59 3.70 3.70
C MET A 25 -1.52 4.78 4.25
N PHE A 26 -2.80 4.43 4.48
CA PHE A 26 -3.80 5.37 4.94
C PHE A 26 -3.40 6.08 6.24
N LEU A 27 -3.35 7.42 6.21
CA LEU A 27 -2.93 8.32 7.29
C LEU A 27 -1.47 8.12 7.77
N VAL A 28 -0.68 7.32 7.08
CA VAL A 28 0.75 7.12 7.35
C VAL A 28 1.57 7.79 6.27
N SER A 29 1.38 7.38 5.01
CA SER A 29 2.08 7.99 3.86
C SER A 29 1.62 9.43 3.68
N ASN A 30 2.56 10.33 3.53
CA ASN A 30 2.34 11.77 3.33
C ASN A 30 3.34 12.34 2.32
N GLU A 31 3.21 13.64 2.03
CA GLU A 31 4.02 14.33 1.04
C GLU A 31 5.51 14.26 1.38
N LYS A 32 5.89 14.44 2.66
CA LYS A 32 7.29 14.41 3.12
C LYS A 32 7.91 13.04 2.86
N MET A 33 7.16 11.97 3.14
CA MET A 33 7.61 10.60 2.89
C MET A 33 7.86 10.36 1.40
N VAL A 34 6.96 10.82 0.51
CA VAL A 34 7.12 10.67 -0.93
C VAL A 34 8.31 11.47 -1.45
N ILE A 35 8.47 12.71 -0.97
CA ILE A 35 9.62 13.57 -1.32
C ILE A 35 10.94 12.88 -0.96
N GLU A 36 11.05 12.35 0.26
CA GLU A 36 12.28 11.66 0.70
C GLU A 36 12.49 10.30 0.02
N ALA A 37 11.41 9.59 -0.35
CA ALA A 37 11.49 8.38 -1.16
C ALA A 37 12.08 8.67 -2.55
N ILE A 38 11.61 9.73 -3.22
CA ILE A 38 12.13 10.14 -4.53
C ILE A 38 13.60 10.55 -4.41
N LYS A 39 13.98 11.36 -3.41
CA LYS A 39 15.37 11.75 -3.15
C LYS A 39 16.28 10.55 -2.87
N ALA A 40 15.74 9.46 -2.32
CA ALA A 40 16.46 8.23 -2.07
C ALA A 40 16.57 7.29 -3.31
N GLY A 41 16.00 7.68 -4.46
CA GLY A 41 16.07 6.92 -5.71
C GLY A 41 15.00 5.84 -5.87
N ILE A 42 13.95 5.87 -5.06
CA ILE A 42 12.73 5.05 -5.19
C ILE A 42 11.54 5.95 -5.51
N THR A 43 10.35 5.40 -5.63
CA THR A 43 9.11 6.18 -5.71
C THR A 43 8.22 5.93 -4.50
N GLY A 44 7.14 6.69 -4.39
CA GLY A 44 6.13 6.50 -3.35
C GLY A 44 4.73 6.86 -3.82
N ALA A 45 3.75 6.42 -3.05
CA ALA A 45 2.36 6.76 -3.31
C ALA A 45 1.63 7.20 -2.03
N ILE A 46 0.63 8.07 -2.19
CA ILE A 46 -0.21 8.58 -1.10
C ILE A 46 -1.67 8.17 -1.35
N PRO A 47 -2.41 7.72 -0.33
CA PRO A 47 -3.85 7.53 -0.47
C PRO A 47 -4.60 8.85 -0.67
N ALA A 48 -5.40 8.97 -1.72
CA ALA A 48 -6.27 10.14 -1.93
C ALA A 48 -7.23 10.37 -0.75
N LEU A 49 -7.62 9.31 -0.05
CA LEU A 49 -8.47 9.38 1.14
C LEU A 49 -7.81 10.02 2.37
N ASN A 50 -6.52 10.35 2.33
CA ASN A 50 -5.89 11.16 3.38
C ASN A 50 -6.43 12.59 3.38
N TYR A 51 -7.01 13.05 2.28
CA TYR A 51 -7.53 14.39 2.08
C TYR A 51 -9.07 14.40 2.17
N ARG A 52 -9.62 15.44 2.83
CA ARG A 52 -11.08 15.59 3.02
C ARG A 52 -11.79 16.00 1.74
N ASP A 53 -11.08 16.68 0.86
CA ASP A 53 -11.57 17.26 -0.38
C ASP A 53 -10.50 17.20 -1.48
N THR A 54 -10.86 17.60 -2.66
CA THR A 54 -10.01 17.62 -3.84
C THR A 54 -8.95 18.72 -3.79
N ASP A 55 -9.21 19.82 -3.10
CA ASP A 55 -8.26 20.93 -2.99
C ASP A 55 -7.06 20.54 -2.13
N GLY A 56 -7.31 19.82 -1.03
CA GLY A 56 -6.26 19.21 -0.21
C GLY A 56 -5.40 18.22 -1.00
N LEU A 57 -6.03 17.34 -1.81
CA LEU A 57 -5.31 16.41 -2.66
C LEU A 57 -4.45 17.17 -3.70
N ARG A 58 -5.02 18.17 -4.37
CA ARG A 58 -4.31 19.01 -5.35
C ARG A 58 -3.13 19.74 -4.75
N THR A 59 -3.32 20.30 -3.56
CA THR A 59 -2.24 20.99 -2.81
C THR A 59 -1.09 20.03 -2.50
N ALA A 60 -1.39 18.82 -2.05
CA ALA A 60 -0.38 17.80 -1.77
C ALA A 60 0.41 17.39 -3.03
N ILE A 61 -0.28 17.16 -4.14
CA ILE A 61 0.36 16.83 -5.43
C ILE A 61 1.30 17.96 -5.86
N ARG A 62 0.85 19.21 -5.80
CA ARG A 62 1.63 20.37 -6.19
C ARG A 62 2.83 20.60 -5.28
N LEU A 63 2.68 20.35 -3.98
CA LEU A 63 3.79 20.40 -3.03
C LEU A 63 4.89 19.41 -3.39
N ILE A 64 4.56 18.15 -3.67
CA ILE A 64 5.55 17.15 -4.08
C ILE A 64 6.27 17.61 -5.35
N LYS A 65 5.53 18.07 -6.37
CA LYS A 65 6.10 18.55 -7.64
C LYS A 65 6.99 19.78 -7.50
N SER A 66 6.74 20.63 -6.50
CA SER A 66 7.57 21.82 -6.24
C SER A 66 8.89 21.48 -5.55
N GLU A 67 8.93 20.41 -4.76
CA GLU A 67 10.06 20.04 -3.92
C GLU A 67 11.04 19.05 -4.60
N VAL A 68 10.53 18.21 -5.52
CA VAL A 68 11.33 17.17 -6.17
C VAL A 68 10.90 16.94 -7.61
N LYS A 69 11.86 16.46 -8.42
CA LYS A 69 11.62 15.95 -9.77
C LYS A 69 11.72 14.42 -9.71
N GLY A 70 10.63 13.72 -9.93
CA GLY A 70 10.61 12.27 -9.96
C GLY A 70 9.18 11.73 -9.89
N PRO A 71 8.98 10.47 -10.25
CA PRO A 71 7.66 9.87 -10.33
C PRO A 71 7.05 9.62 -8.95
N PHE A 72 5.74 9.82 -8.83
CA PHE A 72 4.97 9.41 -7.67
C PHE A 72 3.53 9.07 -8.04
N GLY A 73 2.88 8.32 -7.16
CA GLY A 73 1.53 7.85 -7.38
C GLY A 73 0.51 8.31 -6.35
N ILE A 74 -0.75 8.18 -6.74
CA ILE A 74 -1.91 8.35 -5.85
C ILE A 74 -2.69 7.04 -5.82
N ASN A 75 -3.00 6.56 -4.61
CA ASN A 75 -3.90 5.42 -4.46
C ASN A 75 -5.36 5.89 -4.43
N LEU A 76 -6.18 5.32 -5.30
CA LEU A 76 -7.62 5.54 -5.40
C LEU A 76 -8.39 4.30 -4.95
N ILE A 77 -9.27 4.47 -3.98
CA ILE A 77 -10.27 3.47 -3.66
C ILE A 77 -11.41 3.58 -4.66
N VAL A 78 -11.48 2.63 -5.60
CA VAL A 78 -12.45 2.64 -6.71
C VAL A 78 -13.80 1.98 -6.36
N ASN A 79 -14.05 1.81 -5.07
CA ASN A 79 -15.31 1.27 -4.57
C ASN A 79 -16.40 2.37 -4.57
N LYS A 80 -17.66 1.96 -4.84
CA LYS A 80 -18.85 2.84 -4.79
C LYS A 80 -19.09 3.53 -3.44
N SER A 81 -18.39 3.15 -2.38
CA SER A 81 -18.41 3.85 -1.08
C SER A 81 -17.50 5.08 -1.01
N ASN A 82 -16.57 5.25 -1.95
CA ASN A 82 -15.79 6.46 -2.09
C ASN A 82 -16.58 7.49 -2.90
N PHE A 83 -17.21 8.44 -2.22
CA PHE A 83 -18.04 9.47 -2.86
C PHE A 83 -17.20 10.51 -3.63
N LEU A 84 -15.92 10.65 -3.30
CA LEU A 84 -14.99 11.58 -3.95
C LEU A 84 -14.20 10.94 -5.10
N TYR A 85 -14.49 9.69 -5.44
CA TYR A 85 -13.67 8.93 -6.39
C TYR A 85 -13.50 9.64 -7.74
N LYS A 86 -14.61 10.14 -8.32
CA LYS A 86 -14.56 10.77 -9.64
C LYS A 86 -13.77 12.08 -9.64
N GLU A 87 -14.01 12.89 -8.63
CA GLU A 87 -13.30 14.15 -8.45
C GLU A 87 -11.82 13.92 -8.14
N GLN A 88 -11.49 12.92 -7.33
CA GLN A 88 -10.11 12.53 -7.07
C GLN A 88 -9.41 12.03 -8.33
N LEU A 89 -10.06 11.21 -9.15
CA LEU A 89 -9.55 10.74 -10.44
C LEU A 89 -9.30 11.93 -11.39
N GLN A 90 -10.26 12.86 -11.46
CA GLN A 90 -10.12 14.07 -12.27
C GLN A 90 -8.89 14.88 -11.85
N VAL A 91 -8.68 15.11 -10.54
CA VAL A 91 -7.50 15.81 -10.02
C VAL A 91 -6.22 15.09 -10.43
N CYS A 92 -6.15 13.76 -10.29
CA CYS A 92 -4.98 12.99 -10.69
C CYS A 92 -4.64 13.16 -12.18
N CYS A 93 -5.67 13.15 -13.04
CA CYS A 93 -5.51 13.34 -14.49
C CYS A 93 -5.10 14.79 -14.84
N GLU A 94 -5.75 15.80 -14.25
CA GLU A 94 -5.45 17.21 -14.48
C GLU A 94 -4.04 17.58 -14.03
N GLU A 95 -3.64 17.10 -12.86
CA GLU A 95 -2.29 17.32 -12.33
C GLU A 95 -1.26 16.41 -12.99
N LYS A 96 -1.63 15.49 -13.90
CA LYS A 96 -0.72 14.59 -14.61
C LYS A 96 0.30 13.93 -13.66
N ILE A 97 -0.20 13.18 -12.68
CA ILE A 97 0.66 12.36 -11.83
C ILE A 97 1.21 11.18 -12.64
N ASP A 98 2.25 10.51 -12.16
CA ASP A 98 2.92 9.49 -12.95
C ASP A 98 2.14 8.18 -12.98
N PHE A 99 1.52 7.80 -11.86
CA PHE A 99 0.70 6.59 -11.80
C PHE A 99 -0.40 6.63 -10.74
N ILE A 100 -1.45 5.87 -10.97
CA ILE A 100 -2.53 5.61 -10.01
C ILE A 100 -2.44 4.17 -9.56
N ILE A 101 -2.57 3.92 -8.24
CA ILE A 101 -2.81 2.58 -7.69
C ILE A 101 -4.28 2.44 -7.39
N THR A 102 -4.96 1.45 -7.99
CA THR A 102 -6.39 1.19 -7.74
C THR A 102 -6.59 0.06 -6.74
N SER A 103 -7.48 0.27 -5.77
CA SER A 103 -7.82 -0.72 -4.74
C SER A 103 -9.33 -0.83 -4.56
N LEU A 104 -9.81 -2.04 -4.19
CA LEU A 104 -11.18 -2.32 -3.73
C LEU A 104 -12.31 -2.00 -4.73
N GLY A 105 -12.20 -2.42 -5.98
CA GLY A 105 -13.30 -2.27 -6.96
C GLY A 105 -12.85 -2.49 -8.40
N SER A 106 -13.68 -2.15 -9.40
CA SER A 106 -13.30 -2.24 -10.82
C SER A 106 -12.49 -1.01 -11.22
N PRO A 107 -11.28 -1.18 -11.80
CA PRO A 107 -10.45 -0.07 -12.25
C PRO A 107 -10.80 0.47 -13.64
N GLU A 108 -11.81 -0.07 -14.30
CA GLU A 108 -12.15 0.19 -15.72
C GLU A 108 -12.25 1.68 -16.06
N GLU A 109 -13.02 2.44 -15.26
CA GLU A 109 -13.14 3.89 -15.45
C GLU A 109 -11.82 4.61 -15.20
N THR A 110 -11.07 4.19 -14.15
CA THR A 110 -9.75 4.76 -13.84
C THR A 110 -8.78 4.56 -14.99
N ILE A 111 -8.66 3.35 -15.52
CA ILE A 111 -7.75 3.01 -16.62
C ILE A 111 -8.07 3.87 -17.83
N ARG A 112 -9.36 3.91 -18.23
CA ARG A 112 -9.81 4.67 -19.40
C ARG A 112 -9.49 6.18 -19.31
N GLU A 113 -9.77 6.79 -18.16
CA GLU A 113 -9.59 8.24 -18.00
C GLU A 113 -8.12 8.60 -17.73
N ALA A 114 -7.40 7.80 -16.95
CA ALA A 114 -5.98 8.00 -16.66
C ALA A 114 -5.13 7.89 -17.94
N HIS A 115 -5.37 6.90 -18.79
CA HIS A 115 -4.64 6.74 -20.05
C HIS A 115 -4.84 7.91 -21.01
N LYS A 116 -6.03 8.53 -21.05
CA LYS A 116 -6.25 9.77 -21.84
C LYS A 116 -5.34 10.93 -21.39
N ALA A 117 -4.99 10.93 -20.09
CA ALA A 117 -4.10 11.93 -19.50
C ALA A 117 -2.60 11.55 -19.55
N GLY A 118 -2.27 10.34 -20.04
CA GLY A 118 -0.92 9.79 -20.03
C GLY A 118 -0.47 9.26 -18.65
N VAL A 119 -1.41 8.99 -17.74
CA VAL A 119 -1.16 8.49 -16.39
C VAL A 119 -1.25 6.97 -16.38
N LYS A 120 -0.25 6.27 -15.82
CA LYS A 120 -0.25 4.81 -15.70
C LYS A 120 -1.20 4.33 -14.59
N VAL A 121 -1.71 3.10 -14.72
CA VAL A 121 -2.59 2.51 -13.71
C VAL A 121 -2.07 1.14 -13.27
N PHE A 122 -1.74 1.04 -11.99
CA PHE A 122 -1.36 -0.21 -11.32
C PHE A 122 -2.54 -0.70 -10.49
N CYS A 123 -2.84 -2.00 -10.57
CA CYS A 123 -4.02 -2.56 -9.93
C CYS A 123 -3.64 -3.54 -8.81
N ASP A 124 -4.11 -3.29 -7.58
CA ASP A 124 -4.01 -4.24 -6.48
C ASP A 124 -4.81 -5.50 -6.82
N VAL A 125 -4.15 -6.65 -6.77
CA VAL A 125 -4.74 -7.96 -7.05
C VAL A 125 -4.34 -8.98 -5.96
N THR A 126 -5.23 -9.92 -5.67
CA THR A 126 -5.00 -10.98 -4.69
C THR A 126 -5.11 -12.38 -5.26
N ASP A 127 -5.43 -12.50 -6.56
CA ASP A 127 -5.57 -13.77 -7.27
C ASP A 127 -5.42 -13.60 -8.79
N VAL A 128 -5.23 -14.74 -9.47
CA VAL A 128 -5.00 -14.82 -10.92
C VAL A 128 -6.21 -14.35 -11.74
N ASN A 129 -7.43 -14.66 -11.29
CA ASN A 129 -8.63 -14.32 -12.08
C ASN A 129 -8.80 -12.82 -12.16
N TYR A 130 -8.59 -12.13 -11.03
CA TYR A 130 -8.69 -10.68 -11.00
C TYR A 130 -7.52 -10.01 -11.74
N ALA A 131 -6.30 -10.59 -11.68
CA ALA A 131 -5.15 -10.11 -12.46
C ALA A 131 -5.41 -10.16 -13.97
N LYS A 132 -5.89 -11.27 -14.51
CA LYS A 132 -6.27 -11.40 -15.92
C LYS A 132 -7.37 -10.40 -16.31
N LYS A 133 -8.33 -10.17 -15.42
CA LYS A 133 -9.40 -9.20 -15.66
C LYS A 133 -8.84 -7.78 -15.77
N VAL A 134 -7.98 -7.33 -14.85
CA VAL A 134 -7.46 -5.96 -14.90
C VAL A 134 -6.48 -5.78 -16.07
N GLU A 135 -5.71 -6.80 -16.43
CA GLU A 135 -4.91 -6.81 -17.66
C GLU A 135 -5.79 -6.62 -18.91
N SER A 136 -6.91 -7.37 -19.01
CA SER A 136 -7.84 -7.23 -20.15
C SER A 136 -8.51 -5.86 -20.22
N LEU A 137 -8.55 -5.11 -19.11
CA LEU A 137 -9.03 -3.73 -19.06
C LEU A 137 -7.93 -2.71 -19.40
N GLY A 138 -6.68 -3.16 -19.58
CA GLY A 138 -5.55 -2.32 -19.97
C GLY A 138 -4.70 -1.80 -18.80
N ALA A 139 -4.69 -2.45 -17.64
CA ALA A 139 -3.77 -2.08 -16.56
C ALA A 139 -2.31 -2.14 -17.01
N ASP A 140 -1.47 -1.20 -16.55
CA ASP A 140 -0.05 -1.14 -16.90
C ASP A 140 0.81 -2.09 -16.05
N ALA A 141 0.36 -2.43 -14.84
CA ALA A 141 0.96 -3.42 -13.95
C ALA A 141 -0.06 -3.95 -12.94
N VAL A 142 0.23 -5.11 -12.35
CA VAL A 142 -0.49 -5.62 -11.19
C VAL A 142 0.38 -5.54 -9.94
N ILE A 143 -0.22 -5.16 -8.81
CA ILE A 143 0.40 -5.22 -7.48
C ILE A 143 -0.14 -6.46 -6.78
N ALA A 144 0.71 -7.46 -6.62
CA ALA A 144 0.42 -8.75 -6.00
C ALA A 144 0.32 -8.61 -4.47
N VAL A 145 -0.86 -8.26 -3.97
CA VAL A 145 -1.11 -8.12 -2.53
C VAL A 145 -1.24 -9.50 -1.91
N ASN A 146 -0.16 -9.96 -1.30
CA ASN A 146 -0.06 -11.29 -0.74
C ASN A 146 -0.55 -11.37 0.73
N LYS A 147 -0.48 -12.55 1.34
CA LYS A 147 -0.92 -12.81 2.71
C LYS A 147 -0.11 -12.05 3.77
N GLU A 148 1.14 -11.72 3.47
CA GLU A 148 2.07 -11.03 4.37
C GLU A 148 1.98 -9.49 4.26
N ALA A 149 1.01 -8.96 3.49
CA ALA A 149 0.80 -7.53 3.39
C ALA A 149 0.27 -6.93 4.70
N GLY A 150 0.72 -5.72 5.03
CA GLY A 150 0.15 -4.90 6.10
C GLY A 150 -1.19 -4.30 5.69
N GLY A 151 -2.10 -4.11 6.63
CA GLY A 151 -3.44 -3.62 6.31
C GLY A 151 -4.28 -4.68 5.59
N HIS A 152 -5.01 -4.29 4.53
CA HIS A 152 -5.79 -5.23 3.74
C HIS A 152 -4.84 -6.17 2.98
N ALA A 153 -4.87 -7.44 3.36
CA ALA A 153 -4.00 -8.49 2.81
C ALA A 153 -4.79 -9.51 1.98
N GLY A 154 -4.10 -10.17 1.06
CA GLY A 154 -4.60 -11.35 0.38
C GLY A 154 -4.60 -12.59 1.27
N ASN A 155 -4.91 -13.74 0.69
CA ASN A 155 -4.93 -15.04 1.40
C ASN A 155 -3.82 -15.98 0.90
N ILE A 156 -3.15 -15.65 -0.21
CA ILE A 156 -2.13 -16.47 -0.86
C ILE A 156 -0.75 -15.95 -0.44
N PRO A 157 0.18 -16.82 0.01
CA PRO A 157 1.54 -16.40 0.33
C PRO A 157 2.30 -15.92 -0.92
N PHE A 158 3.28 -15.04 -0.75
CA PHE A 158 4.05 -14.49 -1.88
C PHE A 158 4.73 -15.58 -2.72
N THR A 159 5.19 -16.66 -2.08
CA THR A 159 5.86 -17.80 -2.75
C THR A 159 4.97 -18.52 -3.77
N GLU A 160 3.67 -18.40 -3.63
CA GLU A 160 2.68 -18.97 -4.53
C GLU A 160 2.08 -17.90 -5.47
N LEU A 161 1.69 -16.75 -4.91
CA LEU A 161 0.98 -15.71 -5.66
C LEU A 161 1.83 -15.13 -6.78
N ILE A 162 3.11 -14.79 -6.51
CA ILE A 162 3.98 -14.14 -7.50
C ILE A 162 4.19 -15.06 -8.71
N PRO A 163 4.67 -16.33 -8.57
CA PRO A 163 4.84 -17.20 -9.71
C PRO A 163 3.55 -17.50 -10.49
N GLN A 164 2.40 -17.59 -9.78
CA GLN A 164 1.10 -17.78 -10.43
C GLN A 164 0.73 -16.56 -11.29
N LEU A 165 0.95 -15.35 -10.81
CA LEU A 165 0.65 -14.12 -11.54
C LEU A 165 1.61 -13.93 -12.71
N VAL A 166 2.92 -14.10 -12.52
CA VAL A 166 3.93 -14.01 -13.58
C VAL A 166 3.63 -14.96 -14.75
N LYS A 167 3.12 -16.14 -14.44
CA LYS A 167 2.70 -17.11 -15.48
C LYS A 167 1.38 -16.72 -16.16
N ALA A 168 0.52 -15.98 -15.49
CA ALA A 168 -0.87 -15.78 -15.89
C ALA A 168 -1.12 -14.49 -16.66
N VAL A 169 -0.28 -13.46 -16.50
CA VAL A 169 -0.39 -12.14 -17.14
C VAL A 169 0.92 -11.78 -17.84
N SER A 170 0.84 -10.90 -18.84
CA SER A 170 1.98 -10.37 -19.60
C SER A 170 2.49 -9.03 -19.07
N ILE A 171 1.69 -8.32 -18.29
CA ILE A 171 2.05 -7.05 -17.67
C ILE A 171 2.90 -7.28 -16.41
N PRO A 172 3.76 -6.31 -16.01
CA PRO A 172 4.64 -6.44 -14.85
C PRO A 172 3.89 -6.78 -13.56
N VAL A 173 4.47 -7.68 -12.77
CA VAL A 173 3.97 -8.07 -11.44
C VAL A 173 4.84 -7.39 -10.38
N ILE A 174 4.24 -6.55 -9.54
CA ILE A 174 4.87 -5.86 -8.43
C ILE A 174 4.50 -6.58 -7.14
N SER A 175 5.48 -7.07 -6.38
CA SER A 175 5.22 -7.78 -5.12
C SER A 175 4.82 -6.82 -4.00
N ALA A 176 3.79 -7.14 -3.22
CA ALA A 176 3.34 -6.34 -2.07
C ALA A 176 3.08 -7.21 -0.83
N GLY A 177 3.91 -7.01 0.19
CA GLY A 177 3.84 -7.68 1.50
C GLY A 177 5.02 -8.58 1.82
N GLY A 178 5.39 -8.63 3.10
CA GLY A 178 6.38 -9.55 3.66
C GLY A 178 7.85 -9.16 3.51
N VAL A 179 8.18 -8.13 2.73
CA VAL A 179 9.56 -7.73 2.43
C VAL A 179 10.03 -6.62 3.35
N GLY A 180 11.21 -6.80 3.95
CA GLY A 180 11.86 -5.84 4.84
C GLY A 180 13.39 -5.76 4.74
N THR A 181 14.02 -6.62 3.89
CA THR A 181 15.47 -6.66 3.69
C THR A 181 15.83 -6.68 2.20
N GLY A 182 17.09 -6.32 1.88
CA GLY A 182 17.61 -6.38 0.51
C GLY A 182 17.68 -7.80 -0.05
N GLN A 183 17.99 -8.79 0.79
CA GLN A 183 17.96 -10.21 0.39
C GLN A 183 16.55 -10.66 0.00
N GLN A 184 15.52 -10.20 0.73
CA GLN A 184 14.14 -10.51 0.38
C GLN A 184 13.69 -9.81 -0.91
N ILE A 185 14.19 -8.59 -1.19
CA ILE A 185 13.98 -7.94 -2.49
C ILE A 185 14.51 -8.83 -3.61
N ASN A 186 15.74 -9.31 -3.49
CA ASN A 186 16.33 -10.22 -4.49
C ASN A 186 15.49 -11.50 -4.64
N GLN A 187 15.01 -12.08 -3.55
CA GLN A 187 14.13 -13.26 -3.58
C GLN A 187 12.84 -12.99 -4.39
N MET A 188 12.21 -11.82 -4.22
CA MET A 188 11.00 -11.49 -4.98
C MET A 188 11.29 -11.34 -6.48
N LEU A 189 12.42 -10.71 -6.83
CA LEU A 189 12.85 -10.57 -8.23
C LEU A 189 13.16 -11.93 -8.88
N ILE A 190 13.77 -12.85 -8.13
CA ILE A 190 14.01 -14.24 -8.59
C ILE A 190 12.68 -14.98 -8.82
N LEU A 191 11.65 -14.73 -8.02
CA LEU A 191 10.30 -15.28 -8.24
C LEU A 191 9.60 -14.69 -9.47
N GLY A 192 10.19 -13.69 -10.12
CA GLY A 192 9.69 -13.05 -11.33
C GLY A 192 8.93 -11.74 -11.09
N ALA A 193 8.95 -11.18 -9.87
CA ALA A 193 8.46 -9.83 -9.66
C ALA A 193 9.35 -8.82 -10.41
N GLU A 194 8.75 -7.76 -10.93
CA GLU A 194 9.45 -6.69 -11.66
C GLU A 194 9.49 -5.38 -10.86
N GLY A 195 9.18 -5.46 -9.55
CA GLY A 195 9.25 -4.38 -8.58
C GLY A 195 8.55 -4.77 -7.28
N LEU A 196 8.62 -3.90 -6.28
CA LEU A 196 8.06 -4.12 -4.96
C LEU A 196 7.27 -2.90 -4.48
N SER A 197 6.15 -3.16 -3.79
CA SER A 197 5.40 -2.16 -3.03
C SER A 197 5.56 -2.45 -1.55
N MET A 198 6.35 -1.64 -0.85
CA MET A 198 6.78 -1.87 0.53
C MET A 198 6.19 -0.81 1.47
N GLY A 199 5.53 -1.23 2.53
CA GLY A 199 4.84 -0.30 3.46
C GLY A 199 5.41 -0.35 4.88
N SER A 200 5.27 -1.47 5.56
CA SER A 200 5.42 -1.57 7.02
C SER A 200 6.78 -1.10 7.55
N ILE A 201 7.86 -1.33 6.81
CA ILE A 201 9.20 -0.86 7.21
C ILE A 201 9.34 0.67 7.20
N PHE A 202 8.48 1.39 6.46
CA PHE A 202 8.50 2.84 6.38
C PHE A 202 7.59 3.52 7.41
N ILE A 203 6.76 2.76 8.18
CA ILE A 203 5.89 3.33 9.22
C ILE A 203 6.71 4.00 10.31
N ALA A 204 7.84 3.39 10.70
CA ALA A 204 8.76 3.93 11.69
C ALA A 204 9.79 4.91 11.09
N SER A 205 9.46 5.57 9.98
CA SER A 205 10.32 6.63 9.47
C SER A 205 10.12 7.95 10.22
N THR A 206 11.15 8.79 10.24
CA THR A 206 11.07 10.13 10.86
C THR A 206 10.03 11.00 10.16
N GLU A 207 9.84 10.81 8.86
CA GLU A 207 8.94 11.57 8.00
C GLU A 207 7.47 11.15 8.11
N ALA A 208 7.21 9.93 8.60
CA ALA A 208 5.83 9.46 8.78
C ALA A 208 5.05 10.34 9.75
N GLY A 209 3.83 10.74 9.35
CA GLY A 209 2.98 11.64 10.12
C GLY A 209 2.23 10.97 11.29
N VAL A 210 2.58 9.75 11.65
CA VAL A 210 1.94 8.99 12.73
C VAL A 210 2.53 9.33 14.10
N SER A 211 1.82 8.94 15.16
CA SER A 211 2.28 9.18 16.54
C SER A 211 3.57 8.39 16.84
N GLN A 212 4.35 8.90 17.80
CA GLN A 212 5.59 8.27 18.23
C GLN A 212 5.36 6.86 18.78
N GLU A 213 4.24 6.64 19.45
CA GLU A 213 3.86 5.33 19.99
C GLU A 213 3.59 4.31 18.87
N TYR A 214 3.02 4.75 17.73
CA TYR A 214 2.83 3.85 16.61
C TYR A 214 4.18 3.48 15.96
N LYS A 215 5.07 4.47 15.78
CA LYS A 215 6.44 4.20 15.28
C LYS A 215 7.19 3.26 16.22
N GLN A 216 7.12 3.52 17.52
CA GLN A 216 7.77 2.69 18.52
C GLN A 216 7.18 1.28 18.56
N ALA A 217 5.88 1.12 18.40
CA ALA A 217 5.27 -0.21 18.29
C ALA A 217 5.80 -1.01 17.08
N CYS A 218 6.11 -0.36 15.96
CA CYS A 218 6.75 -1.05 14.84
C CYS A 218 8.19 -1.51 15.16
N VAL A 219 8.86 -0.89 16.14
CA VAL A 219 10.18 -1.30 16.64
C VAL A 219 10.08 -2.40 17.69
N ASP A 220 9.09 -2.31 18.60
CA ASP A 220 8.96 -3.18 19.77
C ASP A 220 8.27 -4.53 19.47
N TYR A 221 7.43 -4.59 18.43
CA TYR A 221 6.71 -5.78 18.01
C TYR A 221 7.34 -6.39 16.76
N GLY A 222 7.18 -7.70 16.59
CA GLY A 222 7.71 -8.45 15.44
C GLY A 222 6.65 -9.16 14.64
N ALA A 223 7.08 -10.00 13.70
CA ALA A 223 6.20 -10.78 12.81
C ALA A 223 5.19 -11.65 13.58
N LYS A 224 5.61 -12.23 14.71
CA LYS A 224 4.77 -13.06 15.60
C LYS A 224 3.60 -12.29 16.23
N ASP A 225 3.72 -10.97 16.30
CA ASP A 225 2.74 -10.09 16.92
C ASP A 225 1.75 -9.51 15.90
N ILE A 226 1.85 -9.90 14.63
CA ILE A 226 0.89 -9.52 13.61
C ILE A 226 -0.29 -10.49 13.60
N VAL A 227 -1.48 -9.93 13.72
CA VAL A 227 -2.74 -10.69 13.68
C VAL A 227 -3.69 -10.16 12.63
N MET A 228 -4.49 -11.06 12.07
CA MET A 228 -5.53 -10.70 11.11
C MET A 228 -6.82 -10.33 11.84
N THR A 229 -7.40 -9.16 11.53
CA THR A 229 -8.67 -8.71 12.09
C THR A 229 -9.67 -8.35 11.01
N THR A 230 -10.96 -8.60 11.26
CA THR A 230 -12.07 -8.13 10.42
C THR A 230 -12.81 -6.94 11.04
N LYS A 231 -12.39 -6.49 12.22
CA LYS A 231 -13.10 -5.46 12.99
C LYS A 231 -13.02 -4.06 12.39
N LEU A 232 -11.96 -3.76 11.61
CA LEU A 232 -11.75 -2.42 11.06
C LEU A 232 -12.70 -2.09 9.91
N SER A 233 -12.77 -2.97 8.93
CA SER A 233 -13.49 -2.71 7.66
C SER A 233 -14.47 -3.83 7.27
N GLY A 234 -14.50 -4.92 8.03
CA GLY A 234 -15.23 -6.14 7.67
C GLY A 234 -14.48 -7.04 6.68
N THR A 235 -13.36 -6.58 6.11
CA THR A 235 -12.41 -7.36 5.32
C THR A 235 -11.18 -7.69 6.17
N PRO A 236 -10.48 -8.81 5.88
CA PRO A 236 -9.25 -9.16 6.58
C PRO A 236 -8.21 -8.03 6.49
N CYS A 237 -7.62 -7.68 7.64
CA CYS A 237 -6.65 -6.61 7.78
C CYS A 237 -5.58 -7.00 8.81
N SER A 238 -4.32 -6.95 8.42
CA SER A 238 -3.17 -7.24 9.28
C SER A 238 -2.85 -6.06 10.19
N VAL A 239 -2.75 -6.30 11.49
CA VAL A 239 -2.53 -5.28 12.52
C VAL A 239 -1.58 -5.79 13.60
N ILE A 240 -0.92 -4.89 14.32
CA ILE A 240 -0.14 -5.22 15.51
C ILE A 240 -1.09 -5.65 16.64
N ASN A 241 -0.82 -6.79 17.26
CA ASN A 241 -1.60 -7.37 18.35
C ASN A 241 -1.32 -6.66 19.69
N THR A 242 -1.59 -5.38 19.73
CA THR A 242 -1.44 -4.55 20.95
C THR A 242 -2.40 -4.99 22.04
N PRO A 243 -2.19 -4.62 23.32
CA PRO A 243 -3.14 -4.89 24.41
C PRO A 243 -4.57 -4.40 24.10
N TYR A 244 -4.70 -3.31 23.33
CA TYR A 244 -6.02 -2.85 22.89
C TYR A 244 -6.66 -3.80 21.88
N VAL A 245 -5.91 -4.31 20.90
CA VAL A 245 -6.40 -5.29 19.90
C VAL A 245 -6.80 -6.58 20.60
N GLN A 246 -5.99 -7.06 21.56
CA GLN A 246 -6.32 -8.22 22.38
C GLN A 246 -7.65 -8.02 23.14
N LYS A 247 -7.87 -6.85 23.74
CA LYS A 247 -9.08 -6.50 24.48
C LYS A 247 -10.33 -6.45 23.60
N ILE A 248 -10.24 -5.86 22.39
CA ILE A 248 -11.41 -5.77 21.48
C ILE A 248 -11.65 -7.04 20.68
N GLY A 249 -10.65 -7.94 20.62
CA GLY A 249 -10.64 -9.15 19.78
C GLY A 249 -10.51 -8.87 18.30
N THR A 250 -10.29 -9.93 17.52
CA THR A 250 -10.01 -9.84 16.07
C THR A 250 -11.22 -10.18 15.19
N LYS A 251 -12.28 -10.76 15.77
CA LYS A 251 -13.47 -11.19 15.01
C LYS A 251 -14.68 -10.28 15.26
N GLN A 252 -15.48 -10.09 14.22
CA GLN A 252 -16.75 -9.38 14.35
C GLN A 252 -17.71 -10.12 15.30
N ASN A 253 -18.44 -9.37 16.11
CA ASN A 253 -19.49 -9.87 16.97
C ASN A 253 -20.69 -10.39 16.14
N TRP A 254 -21.58 -11.22 16.74
CA TRP A 254 -22.73 -11.79 16.08
C TRP A 254 -23.69 -10.74 15.49
N LEU A 255 -23.85 -9.59 16.15
CA LEU A 255 -24.63 -8.44 15.66
C LEU A 255 -24.01 -7.83 14.41
N GLU A 256 -22.67 -7.65 14.38
CA GLU A 256 -21.93 -7.18 13.22
C GLU A 256 -22.08 -8.14 12.03
N ARG A 257 -22.12 -9.48 12.30
CA ARG A 257 -22.36 -10.51 11.28
C ARG A 257 -23.80 -10.50 10.76
N LEU A 258 -24.79 -10.31 11.64
CA LEU A 258 -26.22 -10.28 11.28
C LEU A 258 -26.53 -9.09 10.34
N LEU A 259 -25.98 -7.93 10.66
CA LEU A 259 -26.08 -6.73 9.83
C LEU A 259 -25.43 -6.91 8.46
N ASN A 260 -24.36 -7.73 8.38
CA ASN A 260 -23.69 -8.04 7.11
C ASN A 260 -24.46 -9.05 6.23
N LYS A 261 -25.42 -9.84 6.77
CA LYS A 261 -26.19 -10.83 6.01
C LYS A 261 -27.35 -10.24 5.20
N ASN A 262 -27.83 -9.04 5.49
CA ASN A 262 -28.97 -8.45 4.80
C ASN A 262 -28.53 -7.61 3.60
N LYS A 263 -28.85 -8.07 2.35
CA LYS A 263 -28.35 -7.46 1.09
C LYS A 263 -28.70 -5.98 0.91
N ARG A 264 -29.80 -5.48 1.43
CA ARG A 264 -30.23 -4.06 1.33
C ARG A 264 -29.53 -3.19 2.37
N LEU A 265 -29.37 -3.68 3.60
CA LEU A 265 -28.59 -3.03 4.66
C LEU A 265 -27.09 -3.18 4.46
N LYS A 266 -26.63 -4.23 3.75
CA LYS A 266 -25.22 -4.55 3.53
C LYS A 266 -24.41 -3.40 2.91
N LYS A 267 -25.04 -2.60 2.05
CA LYS A 267 -24.42 -1.45 1.38
C LYS A 267 -24.17 -0.29 2.36
N TRP A 268 -25.15 0.00 3.22
CA TRP A 268 -25.06 1.06 4.23
C TRP A 268 -24.19 0.66 5.42
N VAL A 269 -24.29 -0.61 5.84
CA VAL A 269 -23.53 -1.12 6.98
C VAL A 269 -22.05 -1.30 6.62
N LYS A 270 -21.73 -1.77 5.39
CA LYS A 270 -20.33 -1.79 4.91
C LYS A 270 -19.73 -0.39 4.85
N ALA A 271 -20.47 0.59 4.35
CA ALA A 271 -20.02 1.98 4.38
C ALA A 271 -19.81 2.47 5.82
N LEU A 272 -20.77 2.23 6.73
CA LEU A 272 -20.67 2.62 8.14
C LEU A 272 -19.52 1.92 8.88
N VAL A 273 -19.31 0.61 8.65
CA VAL A 273 -18.19 -0.14 9.24
C VAL A 273 -16.87 0.31 8.63
N PHE A 274 -16.83 0.54 7.33
CA PHE A 274 -15.67 1.13 6.67
C PHE A 274 -15.36 2.53 7.22
N PHE A 275 -16.36 3.41 7.35
CA PHE A 275 -16.18 4.73 7.97
C PHE A 275 -15.79 4.63 9.45
N LYS A 276 -16.38 3.71 10.21
CA LYS A 276 -16.00 3.49 11.62
C LYS A 276 -14.59 2.92 11.72
N GLY A 277 -14.22 2.01 10.84
CA GLY A 277 -12.87 1.47 10.73
C GLY A 277 -11.86 2.55 10.34
N MET A 278 -12.17 3.39 9.37
CA MET A 278 -11.32 4.51 8.97
C MET A 278 -11.14 5.55 10.09
N LYS A 279 -12.19 5.88 10.83
CA LYS A 279 -12.08 6.76 12.02
C LYS A 279 -11.21 6.13 13.10
N SER A 280 -11.27 4.81 13.29
CA SER A 280 -10.40 4.11 14.24
C SER A 280 -8.96 4.13 13.77
N LEU A 281 -8.69 3.91 12.48
CA LEU A 281 -7.37 4.04 11.87
C LEU A 281 -6.84 5.47 11.94
N GLN A 282 -7.68 6.47 11.68
CA GLN A 282 -7.33 7.88 11.85
C GLN A 282 -6.92 8.19 13.28
N LYS A 283 -7.74 7.73 14.25
CA LYS A 283 -7.44 7.88 15.67
C LYS A 283 -6.15 7.14 16.05
N ALA A 284 -5.90 5.94 15.49
CA ALA A 284 -4.68 5.18 15.68
C ALA A 284 -3.45 5.94 15.18
N ALA A 285 -3.54 6.54 13.99
CA ALA A 285 -2.43 7.25 13.37
C ALA A 285 -1.99 8.52 14.14
N PHE A 286 -2.94 9.19 14.80
CA PHE A 286 -2.69 10.49 15.46
C PHE A 286 -2.95 10.51 16.96
N SER A 287 -3.17 9.35 17.60
CA SER A 287 -3.39 9.24 19.04
C SER A 287 -2.11 8.83 19.76
N SER A 288 -1.89 9.41 20.92
CA SER A 288 -0.79 9.07 21.83
C SER A 288 -1.11 7.89 22.77
N THR A 289 -2.08 7.06 22.45
CA THR A 289 -2.50 5.95 23.32
C THR A 289 -2.49 4.59 22.59
N TYR A 290 -2.13 3.52 23.33
CA TYR A 290 -2.23 2.12 22.85
C TYR A 290 -3.68 1.62 22.73
N LYS A 291 -4.68 2.46 22.92
CA LYS A 291 -6.10 2.10 22.74
C LYS A 291 -6.56 2.17 21.29
N THR A 292 -5.64 2.09 20.35
CA THR A 292 -5.89 2.25 18.92
C THR A 292 -5.36 1.04 18.14
N VAL A 293 -5.83 0.87 16.91
CA VAL A 293 -5.49 -0.27 16.05
C VAL A 293 -4.50 0.18 15.00
N TRP A 294 -3.32 -0.39 15.00
CA TRP A 294 -2.21 -0.05 14.13
C TRP A 294 -1.99 -1.12 13.06
N CYS A 295 -2.14 -0.72 11.80
CA CYS A 295 -1.98 -1.61 10.66
C CYS A 295 -0.50 -1.81 10.33
N ALA A 296 -0.04 -3.06 10.31
CA ALA A 296 1.29 -3.42 9.86
C ALA A 296 1.31 -4.86 9.37
N GLY A 297 2.28 -5.19 8.53
CA GLY A 297 2.59 -6.56 8.11
C GLY A 297 3.80 -7.13 8.85
N PRO A 298 4.09 -8.44 8.65
CA PRO A 298 5.20 -9.14 9.32
C PRO A 298 6.58 -8.51 9.10
N SER A 299 6.77 -7.72 8.05
CA SER A 299 8.06 -7.06 7.78
C SER A 299 8.46 -6.01 8.82
N ILE A 300 7.61 -5.67 9.81
CA ILE A 300 8.06 -4.89 10.97
C ILE A 300 9.16 -5.61 11.78
N GLU A 301 9.31 -6.93 11.64
CA GLU A 301 10.40 -7.72 12.21
C GLU A 301 11.79 -7.13 11.93
N TYR A 302 11.91 -6.41 10.79
CA TYR A 302 13.18 -5.81 10.35
C TYR A 302 13.30 -4.33 10.73
N VAL A 303 12.35 -3.81 11.49
CA VAL A 303 12.36 -2.41 11.98
C VAL A 303 13.00 -2.40 13.37
N ASN A 304 14.22 -1.91 13.46
CA ASN A 304 15.01 -1.89 14.71
C ASN A 304 15.18 -0.48 15.32
N ALA A 305 14.81 0.56 14.56
CA ALA A 305 14.87 1.94 15.01
C ALA A 305 13.96 2.84 14.17
N ILE A 306 13.61 4.00 14.73
CA ILE A 306 12.95 5.09 13.99
C ILE A 306 14.04 5.86 13.23
N ARG A 307 14.02 5.83 11.91
CA ARG A 307 15.09 6.36 11.05
C ARG A 307 14.53 7.15 9.85
N PRO A 308 15.32 8.04 9.23
CA PRO A 308 14.96 8.67 7.97
C PRO A 308 14.77 7.64 6.83
N ILE A 309 13.84 7.91 5.92
CA ILE A 309 13.59 7.07 4.73
C ILE A 309 14.88 6.85 3.94
N LYS A 310 15.72 7.87 3.81
CA LYS A 310 17.02 7.77 3.12
C LYS A 310 17.89 6.65 3.68
N GLU A 311 17.95 6.51 5.01
CA GLU A 311 18.76 5.47 5.65
C GLU A 311 18.15 4.08 5.48
N ILE A 312 16.81 3.98 5.54
CA ILE A 312 16.11 2.71 5.29
C ILE A 312 16.37 2.25 3.85
N VAL A 313 16.23 3.13 2.87
CA VAL A 313 16.46 2.80 1.46
C VAL A 313 17.94 2.46 1.21
N GLN A 314 18.88 3.19 1.81
CA GLN A 314 20.31 2.89 1.67
C GLN A 314 20.65 1.50 2.20
N GLN A 315 20.16 1.14 3.39
CA GLN A 315 20.34 -0.21 3.93
C GLN A 315 19.79 -1.29 2.98
N LEU A 316 18.58 -1.10 2.43
CA LEU A 316 17.99 -2.05 1.48
C LEU A 316 18.85 -2.20 0.22
N LYS A 317 19.40 -1.11 -0.31
CA LYS A 317 20.32 -1.13 -1.46
C LYS A 317 21.62 -1.88 -1.14
N ASP A 318 22.21 -1.61 0.01
CA ASP A 318 23.47 -2.26 0.45
C ASP A 318 23.27 -3.77 0.62
N GLU A 319 22.21 -4.17 1.31
CA GLU A 319 21.86 -5.59 1.51
C GLU A 319 21.53 -6.30 0.18
N TYR A 320 20.84 -5.62 -0.74
CA TYR A 320 20.52 -6.14 -2.07
C TYR A 320 21.79 -6.35 -2.92
N ASN A 321 22.72 -5.41 -2.85
CA ASN A 321 23.98 -5.50 -3.58
C ASN A 321 24.92 -6.56 -3.02
N ALA A 322 24.81 -6.87 -1.72
CA ALA A 322 25.57 -7.92 -1.05
C ALA A 322 24.99 -9.33 -1.23
N SER A 323 23.79 -9.48 -1.79
CA SER A 323 23.08 -10.76 -2.02
C SER A 323 23.12 -11.18 -3.53
#